data_323fb2bcaf80f7756679eab846c93569
#
_entry.id   323fb2bcaf80f7756679eab846c93569
#
_cell.length_a   1.000
_cell.length_b   1.000
_cell.length_c   1.000
_cell.angle_alpha   90.00
_cell.angle_beta   90.00
_cell.angle_gamma   90.00
#
_symmetry.space_group_name_H-M   'P 1'
#
loop_
_entity.id
_entity.type
_entity.pdbx_description
1 polymer ?
#
loop_
_entity_poly.entity_id
_entity_poly.type
_entity_poly.pdbx_seq_one_letter_code
_entity_poly.pdbx_strand_id
1 'polypeptide(L)'
;MNRQFFLTISLLLLASNTLFAGWVIVQKTYDASEGAQGEIEEILYFQDDKVKMMSEDMATIFDLNSGEMYFINYQTRNYWTGTAQEMEDQVKAAMDEMIEQQLANVPEDKREEMRAMYKQMMAGQTESDAHSRPSDLAVTIEKTTEKSVVAGLPVTKYRVIVDGKLTEEVWLNTDAGIHNEFSVQKFYDFMAGFLKSFQNQETYKDQEAYVQMAKQGYPLKIIDRAGAYETITEVTSVEKKNLSRSDFLPPNDFSEQALTDMQTGFN
;
A
#
# COMPACT_ATOMS: atom_id res chain seq x y z
N MET A 1 -5.12 -47.38 -61.12
CA MET A 1 -4.04 -46.61 -60.47
C MET A 1 -4.69 -45.50 -59.67
N ASN A 2 -4.95 -45.75 -58.38
CA ASN A 2 -5.59 -44.80 -57.48
C ASN A 2 -4.51 -44.15 -56.60
N ARG A 3 -4.27 -42.87 -56.78
CA ARG A 3 -3.44 -42.05 -55.89
C ARG A 3 -4.38 -41.43 -54.87
N GLN A 4 -4.40 -41.95 -53.66
CA GLN A 4 -5.02 -41.29 -52.50
C GLN A 4 -4.08 -40.18 -52.02
N PHE A 5 -4.58 -38.93 -52.06
CA PHE A 5 -3.96 -37.75 -51.47
C PHE A 5 -4.32 -37.73 -49.98
N PHE A 6 -3.36 -38.02 -49.13
CA PHE A 6 -3.49 -37.77 -47.68
C PHE A 6 -3.26 -36.27 -47.41
N LEU A 7 -4.34 -35.59 -47.13
CA LEU A 7 -4.30 -34.21 -46.64
C LEU A 7 -4.04 -34.27 -45.13
N THR A 8 -2.78 -34.05 -44.72
CA THR A 8 -2.41 -33.94 -43.32
C THR A 8 -2.76 -32.49 -42.87
N ILE A 9 -3.89 -32.32 -42.20
CA ILE A 9 -4.24 -31.06 -41.51
C ILE A 9 -3.41 -31.01 -40.25
N SER A 10 -2.30 -30.28 -40.30
CA SER A 10 -1.56 -29.87 -39.10
C SER A 10 -2.38 -28.81 -38.38
N LEU A 11 -3.13 -29.25 -37.37
CA LEU A 11 -3.80 -28.37 -36.43
C LEU A 11 -2.72 -27.71 -35.56
N LEU A 12 -2.25 -26.52 -35.95
CA LEU A 12 -1.47 -25.65 -35.09
C LEU A 12 -2.39 -25.21 -33.96
N LEU A 13 -2.30 -25.90 -32.83
CA LEU A 13 -2.75 -25.39 -31.53
C LEU A 13 -1.88 -24.17 -31.19
N LEU A 14 -2.31 -23.00 -31.63
CA LEU A 14 -1.90 -21.74 -31.04
C LEU A 14 -2.42 -21.77 -29.58
N ALA A 15 -1.60 -22.28 -28.66
CA ALA A 15 -1.77 -22.02 -27.26
C ALA A 15 -1.67 -20.50 -27.13
N SER A 16 -2.83 -19.86 -27.13
CA SER A 16 -2.96 -18.46 -26.70
C SER A 16 -2.55 -18.45 -25.23
N ASN A 17 -1.25 -18.30 -24.97
CA ASN A 17 -0.83 -17.80 -23.68
C ASN A 17 -1.51 -16.46 -23.56
N THR A 18 -2.61 -16.40 -22.82
CA THR A 18 -3.12 -15.15 -22.27
C THR A 18 -2.02 -14.66 -21.34
N LEU A 19 -1.11 -13.89 -21.91
CA LEU A 19 -0.10 -13.17 -21.17
C LEU A 19 -0.88 -12.16 -20.33
N PHE A 20 -1.10 -12.48 -19.08
CA PHE A 20 -1.57 -11.53 -18.10
C PHE A 20 -0.47 -10.47 -17.99
N ALA A 21 -0.72 -9.32 -18.58
CA ALA A 21 0.21 -8.22 -18.53
C ALA A 21 -0.16 -7.38 -17.31
N GLY A 22 0.64 -7.47 -16.26
CA GLY A 22 0.53 -6.58 -15.13
C GLY A 22 1.01 -5.16 -15.45
N TRP A 23 0.96 -4.28 -14.48
CA TRP A 23 1.45 -2.92 -14.57
C TRP A 23 2.66 -2.70 -13.69
N VAL A 24 3.63 -1.96 -14.20
CA VAL A 24 4.76 -1.42 -13.44
C VAL A 24 4.65 0.10 -13.50
N ILE A 25 4.59 0.74 -12.34
CA ILE A 25 4.43 2.17 -12.19
C ILE A 25 5.61 2.69 -11.38
N VAL A 26 6.28 3.71 -11.87
CA VAL A 26 7.31 4.44 -11.11
C VAL A 26 6.71 5.76 -10.67
N GLN A 27 6.78 6.05 -9.39
CA GLN A 27 6.33 7.31 -8.83
C GLN A 27 7.40 7.93 -7.94
N LYS A 28 7.28 9.22 -7.71
CA LYS A 28 8.13 10.00 -6.83
C LYS A 28 7.28 10.76 -5.85
N THR A 29 7.73 10.76 -4.59
CA THR A 29 7.07 11.51 -3.52
C THR A 29 8.08 12.49 -2.92
N TYR A 30 7.69 13.75 -2.76
CA TYR A 30 8.53 14.80 -2.23
C TYR A 30 7.71 15.89 -1.53
N ASP A 31 8.34 16.60 -0.60
CA ASP A 31 7.78 17.80 0.00
C ASP A 31 7.85 18.97 -0.99
N ALA A 32 6.74 19.69 -1.17
CA ALA A 32 6.67 20.80 -2.12
C ALA A 32 7.63 21.94 -1.79
N SER A 33 7.98 22.10 -0.50
CA SER A 33 8.89 23.15 -0.03
C SER A 33 10.38 22.83 -0.27
N GLU A 34 10.72 21.52 -0.30
CA GLU A 34 12.10 21.03 -0.47
C GLU A 34 12.41 20.71 -1.94
N GLY A 35 11.37 20.55 -2.77
CA GLY A 35 11.49 20.16 -4.17
C GLY A 35 12.14 18.78 -4.32
N ALA A 36 13.08 18.63 -5.25
CA ALA A 36 13.74 17.35 -5.51
C ALA A 36 14.76 16.91 -4.42
N GLN A 37 14.98 17.71 -3.38
CA GLN A 37 15.79 17.31 -2.24
C GLN A 37 14.90 16.48 -1.31
N GLY A 38 15.27 15.23 -1.02
CA GLY A 38 14.46 14.30 -0.23
C GLY A 38 13.38 13.55 -1.04
N GLU A 39 13.49 13.53 -2.37
CA GLU A 39 12.63 12.76 -3.25
C GLU A 39 12.78 11.26 -2.96
N ILE A 40 11.65 10.58 -2.70
CA ILE A 40 11.58 9.12 -2.56
C ILE A 40 10.99 8.56 -3.85
N GLU A 41 11.74 7.67 -4.51
CA GLU A 41 11.26 6.93 -5.66
C GLU A 41 10.68 5.59 -5.23
N GLU A 42 9.50 5.27 -5.72
CA GLU A 42 8.83 4.00 -5.49
C GLU A 42 8.46 3.33 -6.80
N ILE A 43 8.59 2.01 -6.85
CA ILE A 43 8.16 1.18 -7.97
C ILE A 43 7.02 0.28 -7.51
N LEU A 44 5.88 0.41 -8.18
CA LEU A 44 4.67 -0.34 -7.89
C LEU A 44 4.41 -1.38 -8.98
N TYR A 45 4.05 -2.58 -8.58
CA TYR A 45 3.69 -3.68 -9.46
C TYR A 45 2.27 -4.12 -9.14
N PHE A 46 1.43 -4.28 -10.17
CA PHE A 46 0.04 -4.70 -10.02
C PHE A 46 -0.26 -5.85 -10.97
N GLN A 47 -0.79 -6.95 -10.44
CA GLN A 47 -1.33 -8.05 -11.22
C GLN A 47 -2.19 -8.97 -10.35
N ASP A 48 -3.35 -9.40 -10.85
CA ASP A 48 -4.21 -10.43 -10.23
C ASP A 48 -4.52 -10.17 -8.73
N ASP A 49 -4.92 -8.94 -8.39
CA ASP A 49 -5.14 -8.53 -7.00
C ASP A 49 -3.88 -8.64 -6.09
N LYS A 50 -2.70 -8.60 -6.68
CA LYS A 50 -1.43 -8.48 -5.94
C LYS A 50 -0.83 -7.11 -6.17
N VAL A 51 -0.32 -6.54 -5.11
CA VAL A 51 0.37 -5.25 -5.13
C VAL A 51 1.74 -5.44 -4.50
N LYS A 52 2.80 -5.03 -5.23
CA LYS A 52 4.15 -4.94 -4.66
C LYS A 52 4.61 -3.50 -4.76
N MET A 53 5.07 -2.96 -3.66
CA MET A 53 5.68 -1.65 -3.56
C MET A 53 7.16 -1.83 -3.22
N MET A 54 8.03 -1.16 -3.96
CA MET A 54 9.47 -1.16 -3.71
C MET A 54 9.95 0.27 -3.54
N SER A 55 10.72 0.51 -2.49
CA SER A 55 11.40 1.76 -2.24
C SER A 55 12.80 1.44 -1.71
N GLU A 56 13.83 1.95 -2.37
CA GLU A 56 15.23 1.66 -2.03
C GLU A 56 15.50 0.15 -1.84
N ASP A 57 15.88 -0.26 -0.64
CA ASP A 57 16.22 -1.64 -0.27
C ASP A 57 15.05 -2.41 0.36
N MET A 58 13.84 -1.87 0.33
CA MET A 58 12.65 -2.46 0.94
C MET A 58 11.60 -2.78 -0.10
N ALA A 59 10.88 -3.88 0.09
CA ALA A 59 9.64 -4.13 -0.65
C ALA A 59 8.55 -4.64 0.29
N THR A 60 7.33 -4.20 0.01
CA THR A 60 6.13 -4.72 0.63
C THR A 60 5.25 -5.34 -0.45
N ILE A 61 4.75 -6.55 -0.20
CA ILE A 61 3.85 -7.25 -1.10
C ILE A 61 2.54 -7.52 -0.35
N PHE A 62 1.41 -7.26 -1.01
CA PHE A 62 0.07 -7.58 -0.54
C PHE A 62 -0.59 -8.51 -1.53
N ASP A 63 -1.05 -9.67 -1.10
CA ASP A 63 -1.97 -10.53 -1.84
C ASP A 63 -3.39 -10.27 -1.31
N LEU A 64 -4.16 -9.47 -2.04
CA LEU A 64 -5.51 -9.07 -1.63
C LEU A 64 -6.53 -10.22 -1.69
N ASN A 65 -6.17 -11.37 -2.28
CA ASN A 65 -7.04 -12.54 -2.31
C ASN A 65 -6.88 -13.41 -1.07
N SER A 66 -5.63 -13.61 -0.61
CA SER A 66 -5.33 -14.41 0.59
C SER A 66 -5.26 -13.58 1.87
N GLY A 67 -5.01 -12.28 1.76
CA GLY A 67 -4.70 -11.41 2.91
C GLY A 67 -3.26 -11.56 3.40
N GLU A 68 -2.42 -12.29 2.65
CA GLU A 68 -1.02 -12.51 2.98
C GLU A 68 -0.17 -11.30 2.59
N MET A 69 0.80 -10.97 3.43
CA MET A 69 1.74 -9.89 3.24
C MET A 69 3.17 -10.39 3.34
N TYR A 70 4.08 -9.68 2.65
CA TYR A 70 5.52 -9.86 2.79
C TYR A 70 6.17 -8.51 3.01
N PHE A 71 7.04 -8.41 3.99
CA PHE A 71 7.99 -7.31 4.15
C PHE A 71 9.38 -7.85 3.85
N ILE A 72 10.04 -7.29 2.85
CA ILE A 72 11.30 -7.80 2.32
C ILE A 72 12.36 -6.72 2.49
N ASN A 73 13.49 -7.06 3.10
CA ASN A 73 14.66 -6.21 3.19
C ASN A 73 15.77 -6.80 2.31
N TYR A 74 16.10 -6.10 1.23
CA TYR A 74 17.12 -6.53 0.27
C TYR A 74 18.55 -6.34 0.80
N GLN A 75 18.76 -5.39 1.72
CA GLN A 75 20.07 -5.13 2.31
C GLN A 75 20.50 -6.28 3.24
N THR A 76 19.57 -6.72 4.08
CA THR A 76 19.83 -7.82 5.05
C THR A 76 19.48 -9.20 4.49
N ARG A 77 18.80 -9.24 3.31
CA ARG A 77 18.38 -10.46 2.62
C ARG A 77 17.47 -11.33 3.48
N ASN A 78 16.54 -10.69 4.15
CA ASN A 78 15.53 -11.36 4.94
C ASN A 78 14.12 -10.83 4.60
N TYR A 79 13.13 -11.56 5.05
CA TYR A 79 11.73 -11.17 4.91
C TYR A 79 10.92 -11.69 6.09
N TRP A 80 9.80 -11.03 6.32
CA TRP A 80 8.71 -11.53 7.14
C TRP A 80 7.51 -11.81 6.24
N THR A 81 6.70 -12.82 6.61
CA THR A 81 5.41 -13.10 5.98
C THR A 81 4.35 -13.39 7.02
N GLY A 82 3.11 -13.01 6.72
CA GLY A 82 1.95 -13.25 7.56
C GLY A 82 0.75 -12.42 7.13
N THR A 83 -0.30 -12.51 7.92
CA THR A 83 -1.52 -11.70 7.79
C THR A 83 -1.47 -10.47 8.68
N ALA A 84 -2.40 -9.51 8.49
CA ALA A 84 -2.53 -8.35 9.37
C ALA A 84 -2.74 -8.75 10.85
N GLN A 85 -3.50 -9.82 11.10
CA GLN A 85 -3.72 -10.32 12.46
C GLN A 85 -2.45 -10.90 13.08
N GLU A 86 -1.68 -11.69 12.32
CA GLU A 86 -0.41 -12.26 12.80
C GLU A 86 0.62 -11.18 13.09
N MET A 87 0.62 -10.12 12.27
CA MET A 87 1.46 -8.96 12.51
C MET A 87 1.06 -8.22 13.80
N GLU A 88 -0.23 -7.97 14.01
CA GLU A 88 -0.75 -7.36 15.23
C GLU A 88 -0.36 -8.17 16.47
N ASP A 89 -0.55 -9.50 16.42
CA ASP A 89 -0.22 -10.40 17.51
C ASP A 89 1.28 -10.38 17.84
N GLN A 90 2.15 -10.35 16.82
CA GLN A 90 3.61 -10.26 17.02
C GLN A 90 4.04 -8.90 17.60
N VAL A 91 3.48 -7.79 17.10
CA VAL A 91 3.76 -6.46 17.64
C VAL A 91 3.31 -6.36 19.09
N LYS A 92 2.12 -6.86 19.40
CA LYS A 92 1.59 -6.87 20.78
C LYS A 92 2.45 -7.71 21.72
N ALA A 93 2.87 -8.90 21.28
CA ALA A 93 3.76 -9.76 22.07
C ALA A 93 5.11 -9.07 22.34
N ALA A 94 5.69 -8.42 21.32
CA ALA A 94 6.93 -7.65 21.47
C ALA A 94 6.78 -6.46 22.43
N MET A 95 5.66 -5.76 22.37
CA MET A 95 5.34 -4.67 23.30
C MET A 95 5.19 -5.18 24.75
N ASP A 96 4.47 -6.28 24.95
CA ASP A 96 4.33 -6.88 26.28
C ASP A 96 5.69 -7.36 26.82
N GLU A 97 6.54 -7.94 25.99
CA GLU A 97 7.92 -8.33 26.38
C GLU A 97 8.77 -7.11 26.77
N MET A 98 8.71 -6.04 26.01
CA MET A 98 9.42 -4.78 26.32
C MET A 98 8.97 -4.20 27.66
N ILE A 99 7.66 -4.21 27.93
CA ILE A 99 7.11 -3.76 29.22
C ILE A 99 7.65 -4.65 30.35
N GLU A 100 7.64 -5.97 30.22
CA GLU A 100 8.16 -6.89 31.23
C GLU A 100 9.65 -6.69 31.49
N GLN A 101 10.46 -6.45 30.45
CA GLN A 101 11.89 -6.13 30.60
C GLN A 101 12.10 -4.82 31.42
N GLN A 102 11.28 -3.79 31.16
CA GLN A 102 11.36 -2.54 31.93
C GLN A 102 10.90 -2.72 33.38
N LEU A 103 9.94 -3.62 33.61
CA LEU A 103 9.44 -3.94 34.95
C LEU A 103 10.39 -4.83 35.77
N ALA A 104 11.39 -5.44 35.13
CA ALA A 104 12.31 -6.36 35.83
C ALA A 104 13.02 -5.73 37.05
N ASN A 105 13.29 -4.42 36.98
CA ASN A 105 13.95 -3.66 38.05
C ASN A 105 12.97 -2.91 38.96
N VAL A 106 11.66 -3.08 38.77
CA VAL A 106 10.61 -2.41 39.57
C VAL A 106 10.23 -3.35 40.75
N PRO A 107 10.10 -2.81 41.99
CA PRO A 107 9.61 -3.56 43.13
C PRO A 107 8.27 -4.24 42.85
N GLU A 108 8.08 -5.47 43.35
CA GLU A 108 6.95 -6.33 42.98
C GLU A 108 5.59 -5.69 43.33
N ASP A 109 5.52 -4.95 44.42
CA ASP A 109 4.34 -4.22 44.87
C ASP A 109 3.90 -3.07 43.96
N LYS A 110 4.78 -2.60 43.04
CA LYS A 110 4.52 -1.51 42.08
C LYS A 110 4.42 -1.96 40.63
N ARG A 111 4.72 -3.23 40.34
CA ARG A 111 4.76 -3.71 38.94
C ARG A 111 3.42 -3.61 38.24
N GLU A 112 2.32 -3.93 38.92
CA GLU A 112 0.97 -3.85 38.33
C GLU A 112 0.60 -2.40 37.97
N GLU A 113 0.87 -1.46 38.87
CA GLU A 113 0.60 -0.04 38.64
C GLU A 113 1.45 0.49 37.47
N MET A 114 2.73 0.16 37.46
CA MET A 114 3.64 0.56 36.37
C MET A 114 3.27 -0.08 35.04
N ARG A 115 2.87 -1.36 35.03
CA ARG A 115 2.40 -2.04 33.81
C ARG A 115 1.17 -1.34 33.23
N ALA A 116 0.19 -1.00 34.08
CA ALA A 116 -1.00 -0.27 33.66
C ALA A 116 -0.62 1.12 33.08
N MET A 117 0.30 1.82 33.73
CA MET A 117 0.79 3.12 33.27
C MET A 117 1.52 3.01 31.91
N TYR A 118 2.41 2.03 31.71
CA TYR A 118 3.07 1.80 30.42
C TYR A 118 2.07 1.47 29.31
N LYS A 119 1.11 0.58 29.57
CA LYS A 119 0.05 0.25 28.61
C LYS A 119 -0.79 1.49 28.26
N GLN A 120 -1.13 2.32 29.23
CA GLN A 120 -1.87 3.55 28.99
C GLN A 120 -1.03 4.58 28.23
N MET A 121 0.26 4.73 28.54
CA MET A 121 1.15 5.64 27.84
C MET A 121 1.33 5.23 26.37
N MET A 122 1.48 3.94 26.10
CA MET A 122 1.57 3.40 24.75
C MET A 122 0.25 3.53 23.98
N ALA A 123 -0.89 3.26 24.64
CA ALA A 123 -2.21 3.52 24.06
C ALA A 123 -2.47 5.02 23.84
N GLY A 124 -2.02 5.88 24.74
CA GLY A 124 -2.20 7.32 24.64
C GLY A 124 -1.31 8.00 23.58
N GLN A 125 -0.21 7.41 23.19
CA GLN A 125 0.56 7.88 22.03
C GLN A 125 -0.21 7.69 20.71
N THR A 126 -1.09 6.68 20.66
CA THR A 126 -2.00 6.47 19.53
C THR A 126 -3.27 7.34 19.59
N GLU A 127 -3.61 7.89 20.79
CA GLU A 127 -4.82 8.71 20.99
C GLU A 127 -4.57 10.24 20.91
N SER A 128 -3.30 10.70 20.98
CA SER A 128 -3.02 12.16 21.08
C SER A 128 -3.37 12.95 19.82
N ASP A 129 -3.58 12.30 18.67
CA ASP A 129 -4.02 12.94 17.43
C ASP A 129 -5.51 12.74 17.12
N ALA A 130 -6.27 12.08 18.01
CA ALA A 130 -7.70 11.82 17.86
C ALA A 130 -8.58 13.07 18.08
N HIS A 131 -8.40 14.12 17.26
CA HIS A 131 -9.19 15.34 17.31
C HIS A 131 -10.43 15.32 16.40
N SER A 132 -10.85 14.21 15.90
CA SER A 132 -12.20 13.99 15.32
C SER A 132 -12.32 12.50 15.00
N ARG A 133 -13.45 11.90 15.33
CA ARG A 133 -13.77 10.56 14.81
C ARG A 133 -13.94 10.69 13.30
N PRO A 134 -13.19 9.94 12.47
CA PRO A 134 -13.24 10.04 11.00
C PRO A 134 -14.63 9.78 10.41
N SER A 135 -15.48 9.03 11.14
CA SER A 135 -16.88 8.82 10.77
C SER A 135 -17.72 10.12 10.70
N ASP A 136 -17.27 11.21 11.35
CA ASP A 136 -17.98 12.48 11.37
C ASP A 136 -17.42 13.50 10.38
N LEU A 137 -16.33 13.17 9.65
CA LEU A 137 -15.73 14.08 8.67
C LEU A 137 -16.60 14.21 7.42
N ALA A 138 -16.96 15.43 7.07
CA ALA A 138 -17.71 15.70 5.82
C ALA A 138 -16.74 15.71 4.64
N VAL A 139 -16.68 14.61 3.89
CA VAL A 139 -15.85 14.47 2.70
C VAL A 139 -16.67 14.79 1.45
N THR A 140 -16.22 15.77 0.67
CA THR A 140 -16.79 16.16 -0.61
C THR A 140 -15.75 15.99 -1.72
N ILE A 141 -16.15 15.34 -2.81
CA ILE A 141 -15.31 15.16 -3.99
C ILE A 141 -15.85 16.03 -5.13
N GLU A 142 -15.03 16.94 -5.61
CA GLU A 142 -15.35 17.81 -6.74
C GLU A 142 -14.57 17.37 -7.99
N LYS A 143 -15.25 16.83 -8.99
CA LYS A 143 -14.65 16.64 -10.31
C LYS A 143 -14.57 17.98 -11.03
N THR A 144 -13.37 18.41 -11.40
CA THR A 144 -13.17 19.67 -12.11
C THR A 144 -13.19 19.46 -13.63
N THR A 145 -13.16 20.56 -14.39
CA THR A 145 -12.97 20.54 -15.86
C THR A 145 -11.50 20.57 -16.26
N GLU A 146 -10.60 20.68 -15.28
CA GLU A 146 -9.15 20.79 -15.49
C GLU A 146 -8.59 19.44 -15.93
N LYS A 147 -7.86 19.44 -17.06
CA LYS A 147 -7.24 18.27 -17.64
C LYS A 147 -5.74 18.52 -17.82
N SER A 148 -4.94 17.46 -17.72
CA SER A 148 -3.50 17.49 -17.95
C SER A 148 -3.03 16.15 -18.52
N VAL A 149 -1.72 16.02 -18.68
CA VAL A 149 -1.05 14.77 -19.05
C VAL A 149 0.03 14.50 -18.00
N VAL A 150 0.01 13.30 -17.41
CA VAL A 150 1.01 12.83 -16.43
C VAL A 150 1.52 11.47 -16.92
N ALA A 151 2.83 11.27 -16.95
CA ALA A 151 3.48 10.07 -17.50
C ALA A 151 2.95 9.68 -18.90
N GLY A 152 2.63 10.66 -19.75
CA GLY A 152 2.09 10.46 -21.10
C GLY A 152 0.60 10.08 -21.15
N LEU A 153 -0.08 9.99 -20.04
CA LEU A 153 -1.49 9.60 -19.95
C LEU A 153 -2.39 10.80 -19.61
N PRO A 154 -3.60 10.89 -20.21
CA PRO A 154 -4.55 11.96 -19.91
C PRO A 154 -5.11 11.80 -18.49
N VAL A 155 -5.22 12.89 -17.77
CA VAL A 155 -5.76 12.93 -16.41
C VAL A 155 -6.78 14.04 -16.25
N THR A 156 -7.73 13.83 -15.33
CA THR A 156 -8.71 14.84 -14.90
C THR A 156 -8.48 15.12 -13.42
N LYS A 157 -8.52 16.40 -13.05
CA LYS A 157 -8.32 16.84 -11.67
C LYS A 157 -9.61 16.67 -10.86
N TYR A 158 -9.46 16.11 -9.66
CA TYR A 158 -10.46 16.06 -8.61
C TYR A 158 -9.93 16.83 -7.39
N ARG A 159 -10.84 17.45 -6.64
CA ARG A 159 -10.55 18.09 -5.36
C ARG A 159 -11.23 17.30 -4.26
N VAL A 160 -10.47 16.99 -3.22
CA VAL A 160 -10.96 16.37 -2.00
C VAL A 160 -11.06 17.45 -0.94
N ILE A 161 -12.27 17.68 -0.46
CA ILE A 161 -12.59 18.69 0.52
C ILE A 161 -13.07 17.98 1.78
N VAL A 162 -12.37 18.19 2.88
CA VAL A 162 -12.70 17.61 4.18
C VAL A 162 -13.08 18.76 5.13
N ASP A 163 -14.29 18.72 5.69
CA ASP A 163 -14.85 19.78 6.55
C ASP A 163 -14.73 21.19 5.96
N GLY A 164 -14.97 21.28 4.63
CA GLY A 164 -14.89 22.54 3.89
C GLY A 164 -13.48 23.02 3.54
N LYS A 165 -12.43 22.30 3.94
CA LYS A 165 -11.04 22.62 3.62
C LYS A 165 -10.54 21.74 2.47
N LEU A 166 -9.88 22.34 1.46
CA LEU A 166 -9.20 21.61 0.41
C LEU A 166 -8.02 20.81 1.03
N THR A 167 -8.14 19.50 1.00
CA THR A 167 -7.21 18.56 1.64
C THR A 167 -6.32 17.86 0.62
N GLU A 168 -6.88 17.46 -0.54
CA GLU A 168 -6.10 16.89 -1.64
C GLU A 168 -6.55 17.42 -3.00
N GLU A 169 -5.62 17.40 -3.95
CA GLU A 169 -5.88 17.47 -5.38
C GLU A 169 -5.39 16.17 -6.02
N VAL A 170 -6.28 15.46 -6.68
CA VAL A 170 -6.02 14.14 -7.26
C VAL A 170 -6.21 14.19 -8.77
N TRP A 171 -5.21 13.81 -9.53
CA TRP A 171 -5.24 13.73 -10.98
C TRP A 171 -5.43 12.28 -11.40
N LEU A 172 -6.67 11.91 -11.77
CA LEU A 172 -7.04 10.55 -12.12
C LEU A 172 -6.95 10.28 -13.62
N ASN A 173 -6.35 9.14 -13.96
CA ASN A 173 -6.47 8.52 -15.26
C ASN A 173 -7.57 7.45 -15.22
N THR A 174 -8.56 7.53 -16.11
CA THR A 174 -9.68 6.60 -16.20
C THR A 174 -9.57 5.60 -17.33
N ASP A 175 -8.59 5.76 -18.23
CA ASP A 175 -8.57 5.11 -19.54
C ASP A 175 -7.53 3.99 -19.65
N ALA A 176 -6.43 4.05 -18.87
CA ALA A 176 -5.32 3.10 -18.99
C ALA A 176 -5.67 1.66 -18.54
N GLY A 177 -6.72 1.50 -17.75
CA GLY A 177 -7.14 0.18 -17.27
C GLY A 177 -6.25 -0.40 -16.16
N ILE A 178 -5.41 0.41 -15.52
CA ILE A 178 -4.55 0.00 -14.39
C ILE A 178 -5.41 -0.58 -13.26
N HIS A 179 -6.55 0.05 -12.99
CA HIS A 179 -7.52 -0.37 -11.98
C HIS A 179 -8.21 -1.71 -12.28
N ASN A 180 -8.00 -2.29 -13.46
CA ASN A 180 -8.56 -3.62 -13.79
C ASN A 180 -7.69 -4.77 -13.25
N GLU A 181 -6.43 -4.49 -12.90
CA GLU A 181 -5.48 -5.50 -12.41
C GLU A 181 -5.56 -5.72 -10.91
N PHE A 182 -6.25 -4.84 -10.18
CA PHE A 182 -6.54 -5.05 -8.76
C PHE A 182 -7.87 -4.42 -8.37
N SER A 183 -8.56 -5.05 -7.43
CA SER A 183 -9.80 -4.52 -6.88
C SER A 183 -9.48 -3.38 -5.91
N VAL A 184 -9.82 -2.15 -6.32
CA VAL A 184 -9.71 -0.96 -5.46
C VAL A 184 -10.47 -1.17 -4.14
N GLN A 185 -11.66 -1.80 -4.18
CA GLN A 185 -12.41 -2.11 -2.97
C GLN A 185 -11.66 -3.06 -2.04
N LYS A 186 -11.14 -4.19 -2.57
CA LYS A 186 -10.35 -5.13 -1.77
C LYS A 186 -9.12 -4.47 -1.15
N PHE A 187 -8.46 -3.58 -1.91
CA PHE A 187 -7.30 -2.84 -1.41
C PHE A 187 -7.68 -1.93 -0.24
N TYR A 188 -8.77 -1.16 -0.35
CA TYR A 188 -9.23 -0.32 0.75
C TYR A 188 -9.70 -1.14 1.94
N ASP A 189 -10.46 -2.22 1.73
CA ASP A 189 -10.90 -3.11 2.81
C ASP A 189 -9.70 -3.75 3.54
N PHE A 190 -8.68 -4.15 2.77
CA PHE A 190 -7.43 -4.68 3.31
C PHE A 190 -6.67 -3.61 4.12
N MET A 191 -6.48 -2.42 3.55
CA MET A 191 -5.78 -1.31 4.21
C MET A 191 -6.52 -0.81 5.45
N ALA A 192 -7.85 -0.72 5.40
CA ALA A 192 -8.65 -0.35 6.57
C ALA A 192 -8.51 -1.39 7.69
N GLY A 193 -8.52 -2.69 7.37
CA GLY A 193 -8.25 -3.77 8.33
C GLY A 193 -6.85 -3.66 8.92
N PHE A 194 -5.85 -3.46 8.07
CA PHE A 194 -4.45 -3.32 8.45
C PHE A 194 -4.21 -2.09 9.35
N LEU A 195 -4.68 -0.91 8.95
CA LEU A 195 -4.50 0.33 9.73
C LEU A 195 -5.27 0.30 11.05
N LYS A 196 -6.46 -0.30 11.06
CA LYS A 196 -7.25 -0.46 12.29
C LYS A 196 -6.52 -1.32 13.32
N SER A 197 -5.81 -2.34 12.88
CA SER A 197 -5.00 -3.20 13.75
C SER A 197 -3.81 -2.45 14.37
N PHE A 198 -3.26 -1.44 13.69
CA PHE A 198 -2.04 -0.74 14.14
C PHE A 198 -2.28 0.63 14.78
N GLN A 199 -3.25 1.38 14.30
CA GLN A 199 -3.36 2.80 14.64
C GLN A 199 -4.71 3.20 15.25
N ASN A 200 -5.72 2.32 15.26
CA ASN A 200 -7.11 2.66 15.60
C ASN A 200 -7.65 3.90 14.87
N GLN A 201 -7.03 4.30 13.75
CA GLN A 201 -7.35 5.51 13.02
C GLN A 201 -8.05 5.15 11.71
N GLU A 202 -9.32 5.52 11.63
CA GLU A 202 -9.98 5.68 10.34
C GLU A 202 -9.49 7.00 9.73
N THR A 203 -9.39 7.07 8.42
CA THR A 203 -8.99 8.29 7.71
C THR A 203 -10.14 8.79 6.83
N TYR A 204 -10.09 10.05 6.38
CA TYR A 204 -11.07 10.55 5.42
C TYR A 204 -11.06 9.75 4.09
N LYS A 205 -9.96 9.01 3.82
CA LYS A 205 -9.80 8.14 2.65
C LYS A 205 -10.66 6.88 2.73
N ASP A 206 -11.12 6.50 3.93
CA ASP A 206 -12.02 5.37 4.16
C ASP A 206 -13.49 5.74 3.88
N GLN A 207 -13.78 7.03 3.72
CA GLN A 207 -15.13 7.50 3.43
C GLN A 207 -15.58 7.09 2.03
N GLU A 208 -16.85 6.68 1.92
CA GLU A 208 -17.44 6.17 0.67
C GLU A 208 -17.22 7.12 -0.53
N ALA A 209 -17.30 8.43 -0.31
CA ALA A 209 -17.09 9.42 -1.36
C ALA A 209 -15.67 9.32 -1.97
N TYR A 210 -14.65 9.13 -1.11
CA TYR A 210 -13.26 8.96 -1.56
C TYR A 210 -13.06 7.63 -2.29
N VAL A 211 -13.57 6.54 -1.73
CA VAL A 211 -13.49 5.20 -2.33
C VAL A 211 -14.18 5.17 -3.70
N GLN A 212 -15.34 5.83 -3.85
CA GLN A 212 -16.03 5.93 -5.13
C GLN A 212 -15.25 6.75 -6.17
N MET A 213 -14.53 7.78 -5.76
CA MET A 213 -13.60 8.48 -6.65
C MET A 213 -12.46 7.57 -7.08
N ALA A 214 -11.81 6.87 -6.13
CA ALA A 214 -10.69 5.97 -6.39
C ALA A 214 -11.05 4.81 -7.33
N LYS A 215 -12.30 4.32 -7.28
CA LYS A 215 -12.80 3.30 -8.22
C LYS A 215 -12.93 3.78 -9.67
N GLN A 216 -12.92 5.10 -9.92
CA GLN A 216 -13.05 5.62 -11.28
C GLN A 216 -11.76 5.56 -12.09
N GLY A 217 -10.60 5.41 -11.45
CA GLY A 217 -9.32 5.39 -12.15
C GLY A 217 -8.13 5.33 -11.21
N TYR A 218 -6.94 5.36 -11.81
CA TYR A 218 -5.68 5.36 -11.06
C TYR A 218 -5.13 6.78 -10.90
N PRO A 219 -4.73 7.20 -9.69
CA PRO A 219 -4.16 8.52 -9.46
C PRO A 219 -2.72 8.56 -10.03
N LEU A 220 -2.47 9.46 -10.97
CA LEU A 220 -1.13 9.67 -11.53
C LEU A 220 -0.41 10.86 -10.89
N LYS A 221 -1.14 11.72 -10.18
CA LYS A 221 -0.57 12.76 -9.34
C LYS A 221 -1.51 13.06 -8.18
N ILE A 222 -0.93 13.22 -7.00
CA ILE A 222 -1.62 13.62 -5.78
C ILE A 222 -0.86 14.80 -5.18
N ILE A 223 -1.57 15.83 -4.77
CA ILE A 223 -1.05 16.92 -3.94
C ILE A 223 -1.80 16.84 -2.63
N ASP A 224 -1.15 16.36 -1.58
CA ASP A 224 -1.72 16.17 -0.24
C ASP A 224 -1.37 17.35 0.67
N ARG A 225 -2.39 17.93 1.31
CA ARG A 225 -2.29 19.06 2.25
C ARG A 225 -2.84 18.72 3.63
N ALA A 226 -3.10 17.42 3.89
CA ALA A 226 -3.62 16.99 5.19
C ALA A 226 -2.59 17.14 6.31
N GLY A 227 -1.31 16.96 5.98
CA GLY A 227 -0.20 17.05 6.94
C GLY A 227 0.27 18.49 7.23
N ALA A 228 1.39 18.58 7.94
CA ALA A 228 2.07 19.85 8.25
C ALA A 228 2.71 20.48 7.00
N TYR A 229 3.03 19.68 6.01
CA TYR A 229 3.66 20.08 4.75
C TYR A 229 2.83 19.59 3.58
N GLU A 230 2.91 20.29 2.44
CA GLU A 230 2.31 19.86 1.20
C GLU A 230 3.21 18.78 0.57
N THR A 231 2.68 17.57 0.41
CA THR A 231 3.38 16.45 -0.19
C THR A 231 2.86 16.21 -1.61
N ILE A 232 3.77 16.01 -2.54
CA ILE A 232 3.44 15.72 -3.94
C ILE A 232 3.91 14.31 -4.26
N THR A 233 2.97 13.45 -4.68
CA THR A 233 3.26 12.16 -5.31
C THR A 233 2.93 12.26 -6.78
N GLU A 234 3.88 11.95 -7.66
CA GLU A 234 3.71 12.04 -9.11
C GLU A 234 4.29 10.81 -9.80
N VAL A 235 3.47 10.20 -10.65
CA VAL A 235 3.89 9.08 -11.49
C VAL A 235 4.77 9.59 -12.62
N THR A 236 5.94 8.98 -12.79
CA THR A 236 6.91 9.32 -13.83
C THR A 236 6.91 8.32 -14.99
N SER A 237 6.51 7.07 -14.75
CA SER A 237 6.40 6.02 -15.77
C SER A 237 5.25 5.07 -15.48
N VAL A 238 4.59 4.61 -16.55
CA VAL A 238 3.53 3.60 -16.51
C VAL A 238 3.78 2.62 -17.67
N GLU A 239 4.03 1.36 -17.35
CA GLU A 239 4.33 0.34 -18.33
C GLU A 239 3.51 -0.93 -18.11
N LYS A 240 3.00 -1.52 -19.20
CA LYS A 240 2.50 -2.91 -19.18
C LYS A 240 3.67 -3.86 -19.25
N LYS A 241 3.73 -4.83 -18.32
CA LYS A 241 4.82 -5.80 -18.26
C LYS A 241 4.28 -7.18 -17.92
N ASN A 242 4.85 -8.21 -18.56
CA ASN A 242 4.61 -9.58 -18.14
C ASN A 242 5.28 -9.80 -16.79
N LEU A 243 4.47 -9.85 -15.75
CA LEU A 243 4.91 -10.20 -14.42
C LEU A 243 4.69 -11.71 -14.20
N SER A 244 5.55 -12.30 -13.42
CA SER A 244 5.45 -13.70 -13.02
C SER A 244 5.02 -13.80 -11.56
N ARG A 245 4.58 -14.98 -11.15
CA ARG A 245 4.28 -15.21 -9.74
C ARG A 245 5.48 -14.90 -8.83
N SER A 246 6.69 -15.15 -9.30
CA SER A 246 7.92 -14.89 -8.52
C SER A 246 8.19 -13.41 -8.30
N ASP A 247 7.62 -12.51 -9.11
CA ASP A 247 7.75 -11.05 -8.90
C ASP A 247 7.01 -10.60 -7.62
N PHE A 248 6.04 -11.41 -7.15
CA PHE A 248 5.25 -11.18 -5.94
C PHE A 248 5.60 -12.17 -4.82
N LEU A 249 6.83 -12.63 -4.76
CA LEU A 249 7.36 -13.49 -3.70
C LEU A 249 8.73 -12.98 -3.26
N PRO A 250 9.16 -13.28 -2.03
CA PRO A 250 10.54 -13.06 -1.62
C PRO A 250 11.52 -13.83 -2.51
N PRO A 251 12.74 -13.31 -2.75
CA PRO A 251 13.78 -14.08 -3.43
C PRO A 251 14.09 -15.38 -2.71
N ASN A 252 14.32 -16.47 -3.47
CA ASN A 252 14.51 -17.82 -2.94
C ASN A 252 15.74 -17.99 -2.00
N ASP A 253 16.66 -17.04 -2.05
CA ASP A 253 17.90 -17.03 -1.27
C ASP A 253 17.82 -16.09 -0.05
N PHE A 254 16.62 -15.58 0.25
CA PHE A 254 16.35 -14.80 1.46
C PHE A 254 15.81 -15.72 2.56
N SER A 255 16.07 -15.34 3.82
CA SER A 255 15.58 -16.08 5.00
C SER A 255 14.38 -15.39 5.64
N GLU A 256 13.38 -16.20 6.00
CA GLU A 256 12.27 -15.74 6.81
C GLU A 256 12.71 -15.44 8.23
N GLN A 257 12.21 -14.33 8.80
CA GLN A 257 12.50 -13.92 10.17
C GLN A 257 11.24 -13.41 10.87
N ALA A 258 11.28 -13.34 12.20
CA ALA A 258 10.22 -12.68 12.95
C ALA A 258 10.20 -11.17 12.64
N LEU A 259 9.01 -10.57 12.71
CA LEU A 259 8.85 -9.14 12.43
C LEU A 259 9.75 -8.27 13.35
N THR A 260 9.90 -8.66 14.61
CA THR A 260 10.73 -7.97 15.59
C THR A 260 12.20 -7.92 15.20
N ASP A 261 12.70 -8.94 14.51
CA ASP A 261 14.10 -9.03 14.08
C ASP A 261 14.35 -8.19 12.81
N MET A 262 13.28 -7.82 12.10
CA MET A 262 13.36 -6.96 10.93
C MET A 262 13.37 -5.46 11.26
N GLN A 263 12.96 -5.07 12.47
CA GLN A 263 12.82 -3.66 12.88
C GLN A 263 14.11 -2.85 12.97
N THR A 264 15.28 -3.49 12.88
CA THR A 264 16.57 -2.77 12.91
C THR A 264 16.85 -1.94 11.65
N GLY A 265 15.95 -1.97 10.65
CA GLY A 265 16.03 -1.21 9.40
C GLY A 265 14.99 -0.09 9.23
N PHE A 266 14.07 0.09 10.19
CA PHE A 266 13.02 1.14 10.14
C PHE A 266 13.35 2.37 11.01
N ASN A 267 14.62 2.74 11.14
CA ASN A 267 15.04 3.96 11.85
C ASN A 267 15.23 5.13 10.91
#